data_240e0cfeba3dd1533a38069a69e3d372
#
_entry.id   240e0cfeba3dd1533a38069a69e3d372
#
_cell.length_a   1.000
_cell.length_b   1.000
_cell.length_c   1.000
_cell.angle_alpha   90.00
_cell.angle_beta   90.00
_cell.angle_gamma   90.00
#
_symmetry.space_group_name_H-M   'P 1'
#
loop_
_entity.id
_entity.type
_entity.pdbx_description
1 polymer ?
#
loop_
_entity_poly.entity_id
_entity_poly.type
_entity_poly.pdbx_seq_one_letter_code
_entity_poly.pdbx_strand_id
1 'polypeptide(L)'
;MTNYEQVNDSTQFSRRTFLKMLGIGGAGVAIGASGVGSMWSFKSMFNTPEDPEKDAYEFYGKVQPGITTPTQKTCKFVALDLKSKDRDAIKAMFKKWTVMADRMMDGDTVGKASNNPLMPPVDTGESIGLGASKLTITFGISKSLMKKIGLSSKIPDAFKDLPHFPNDQLLDDYSDGDIMIQACSNDSQVSFHAVHNLVRPFRDIVKVRWAQSGFISAKGKETPRNLMAFKDGTINPRKNNQLKDYVFIDDGWAKHGTYCVVRRIQIHIETWDRTALEEQEATFGRKRHSGAPLTGGKEFDEIDLKAKDSHGEYII
;
A
#
# COMPACT_ATOMS: atom_id res chain seq x y z
N MET A 1 -36.58 26.83 -32.85
CA MET A 1 -36.00 27.12 -31.52
C MET A 1 -36.33 25.93 -30.65
N THR A 2 -35.46 24.99 -30.58
CA THR A 2 -35.60 23.74 -29.81
C THR A 2 -34.45 23.69 -28.82
N ASN A 3 -34.79 23.84 -27.55
CA ASN A 3 -33.88 23.77 -26.42
C ASN A 3 -33.34 22.33 -26.27
N TYR A 4 -32.01 22.18 -26.34
CA TYR A 4 -31.32 20.99 -25.88
C TYR A 4 -31.05 21.17 -24.37
N GLU A 5 -31.80 20.48 -23.54
CA GLU A 5 -31.42 20.25 -22.13
C GLU A 5 -30.20 19.38 -22.10
N GLN A 6 -29.10 19.92 -21.56
CA GLN A 6 -27.91 19.16 -21.21
C GLN A 6 -28.25 18.32 -19.97
N VAL A 7 -28.38 17.03 -20.16
CA VAL A 7 -28.41 16.06 -19.06
C VAL A 7 -26.98 15.96 -18.48
N ASN A 8 -26.81 16.60 -17.34
CA ASN A 8 -25.57 16.57 -16.57
C ASN A 8 -25.56 15.28 -15.72
N ASP A 9 -25.17 14.14 -16.32
CA ASP A 9 -25.10 12.84 -15.64
C ASP A 9 -23.69 12.64 -15.04
N SER A 10 -23.36 13.44 -14.01
CA SER A 10 -22.23 13.21 -13.15
C SER A 10 -22.64 12.31 -11.98
N THR A 11 -23.02 11.08 -12.24
CA THR A 11 -23.15 10.06 -11.19
C THR A 11 -21.78 9.80 -10.59
N GLN A 12 -21.52 10.38 -9.41
CA GLN A 12 -20.26 10.23 -8.67
C GLN A 12 -19.99 8.75 -8.39
N PHE A 13 -19.04 8.19 -9.15
CA PHE A 13 -18.59 6.82 -9.00
C PHE A 13 -17.64 6.75 -7.78
N SER A 14 -18.15 6.31 -6.64
CA SER A 14 -17.39 6.23 -5.37
C SER A 14 -16.88 4.80 -5.11
N ARG A 15 -15.96 4.62 -4.14
CA ARG A 15 -15.55 3.28 -3.65
C ARG A 15 -16.78 2.45 -3.26
N ARG A 16 -17.75 3.08 -2.64
CA ARG A 16 -19.05 2.48 -2.29
C ARG A 16 -19.81 2.06 -3.55
N THR A 17 -19.71 2.82 -4.63
CA THR A 17 -20.29 2.52 -5.94
C THR A 17 -19.53 1.42 -6.65
N PHE A 18 -18.20 1.39 -6.56
CA PHE A 18 -17.38 0.26 -7.05
C PHE A 18 -17.75 -1.05 -6.34
N LEU A 19 -17.81 -1.04 -5.04
CA LEU A 19 -18.28 -2.17 -4.24
C LEU A 19 -19.75 -2.51 -4.54
N LYS A 20 -20.62 -1.53 -4.79
CA LYS A 20 -21.99 -1.75 -5.24
C LYS A 20 -22.07 -2.34 -6.64
N MET A 21 -21.18 -1.94 -7.56
CA MET A 21 -21.11 -2.52 -8.91
C MET A 21 -20.56 -3.95 -8.92
N LEU A 22 -19.71 -4.30 -7.98
CA LEU A 22 -19.44 -5.70 -7.65
C LEU A 22 -20.70 -6.39 -7.07
N GLY A 23 -21.82 -5.68 -6.94
CA GLY A 23 -23.08 -6.12 -6.37
C GLY A 23 -23.14 -5.99 -4.84
N ILE A 24 -22.33 -5.12 -4.19
CA ILE A 24 -22.37 -4.87 -2.74
C ILE A 24 -23.33 -3.69 -2.45
N GLY A 25 -24.56 -3.86 -2.77
CA GLY A 25 -25.63 -2.97 -2.35
C GLY A 25 -26.41 -3.57 -1.19
N GLY A 26 -26.28 -3.01 0.00
CA GLY A 26 -27.33 -3.08 1.00
C GLY A 26 -27.15 -3.83 2.31
N ALA A 27 -26.06 -4.56 2.59
CA ALA A 27 -25.95 -5.27 3.87
C ALA A 27 -24.79 -4.83 4.80
N GLY A 28 -23.96 -3.88 4.38
CA GLY A 28 -22.82 -3.42 5.19
C GLY A 28 -23.11 -2.27 6.16
N VAL A 29 -24.34 -1.71 6.16
CA VAL A 29 -24.73 -0.58 7.02
C VAL A 29 -25.56 -1.00 8.23
N ALA A 30 -26.08 -2.21 8.24
CA ALA A 30 -27.00 -2.66 9.31
C ALA A 30 -26.31 -3.37 10.50
N ILE A 31 -25.01 -3.65 10.45
CA ILE A 31 -24.31 -4.30 11.57
C ILE A 31 -23.57 -3.30 12.47
N GLY A 32 -23.43 -2.05 12.03
CA GLY A 32 -22.80 -0.95 12.80
C GLY A 32 -23.76 -0.05 13.57
N ALA A 33 -25.07 -0.30 13.53
CA ALA A 33 -26.08 0.62 14.08
C ALA A 33 -26.74 0.16 15.37
N SER A 34 -26.16 -0.80 16.09
CA SER A 34 -26.61 -1.12 17.45
C SER A 34 -25.51 -0.77 18.47
N GLY A 35 -25.51 0.51 18.84
CA GLY A 35 -25.05 1.02 20.11
C GLY A 35 -23.54 1.10 20.33
N VAL A 36 -22.92 2.16 19.83
CA VAL A 36 -22.16 3.13 20.63
C VAL A 36 -22.09 4.43 19.83
N GLY A 37 -22.48 5.52 20.49
CA GLY A 37 -22.85 6.82 20.00
C GLY A 37 -21.92 7.49 19.00
N SER A 38 -22.58 8.07 18.04
CA SER A 38 -22.32 9.41 17.48
C SER A 38 -21.39 10.29 18.32
N MET A 39 -20.09 10.20 18.09
CA MET A 39 -19.13 11.26 18.36
C MET A 39 -17.80 11.03 17.65
N TRP A 40 -17.87 10.81 16.36
CA TRP A 40 -16.69 10.91 15.53
C TRP A 40 -16.48 12.38 15.19
N SER A 41 -15.84 13.07 16.11
CA SER A 41 -15.30 14.39 15.88
C SER A 41 -14.35 14.38 14.70
N PHE A 42 -14.58 15.29 13.77
CA PHE A 42 -13.77 15.65 12.61
C PHE A 42 -12.32 16.07 12.95
N LYS A 43 -11.76 15.67 14.08
CA LYS A 43 -10.58 16.29 14.68
C LYS A 43 -9.26 15.57 14.46
N SER A 44 -9.14 14.60 13.60
CA SER A 44 -7.79 14.07 13.31
C SER A 44 -7.67 13.46 11.92
N MET A 45 -7.75 14.31 10.90
CA MET A 45 -7.55 13.79 9.54
C MET A 45 -6.06 13.60 9.18
N PHE A 46 -5.15 14.24 9.92
CA PHE A 46 -3.74 14.31 9.51
C PHE A 46 -2.70 14.40 10.64
N ASN A 47 -3.10 14.47 11.90
CA ASN A 47 -2.18 14.45 13.05
C ASN A 47 -2.91 13.89 14.26
N THR A 48 -3.09 12.59 14.36
CA THR A 48 -3.22 11.96 15.67
C THR A 48 -1.82 11.88 16.25
N PRO A 49 -1.56 12.48 17.42
CA PRO A 49 -0.42 12.06 18.23
C PRO A 49 -0.59 10.54 18.39
N GLU A 50 0.46 9.76 18.07
CA GLU A 50 0.48 8.35 18.41
C GLU A 50 0.15 8.27 19.90
N ASP A 51 -0.94 7.62 20.25
CA ASP A 51 -1.17 7.21 21.63
C ASP A 51 -0.06 6.15 21.89
N PRO A 52 0.92 6.45 22.75
CA PRO A 52 2.05 5.54 22.96
C PRO A 52 1.61 4.21 23.58
N GLU A 53 0.37 4.09 24.07
CA GLU A 53 -0.20 2.87 24.65
C GLU A 53 -0.96 2.03 23.63
N LYS A 54 -1.40 2.58 22.48
CA LYS A 54 -2.17 1.82 21.48
C LYS A 54 -1.25 1.19 20.43
N ASP A 55 -1.02 -0.11 20.51
CA ASP A 55 -0.24 -0.90 19.55
C ASP A 55 -1.02 -1.27 18.26
N ALA A 56 -2.08 -0.56 17.93
CA ALA A 56 -2.98 -0.82 16.82
C ALA A 56 -3.29 0.44 16.01
N TYR A 57 -3.55 0.26 14.72
CA TYR A 57 -4.09 1.29 13.83
C TYR A 57 -5.53 0.96 13.45
N GLU A 58 -6.38 2.00 13.37
CA GLU A 58 -7.76 1.83 12.91
C GLU A 58 -7.80 1.37 11.45
N PHE A 59 -8.59 0.33 11.16
CA PHE A 59 -8.78 -0.16 9.80
C PHE A 59 -9.65 0.79 8.97
N TYR A 60 -10.74 1.29 9.57
CA TYR A 60 -11.66 2.18 8.88
C TYR A 60 -11.20 3.62 8.95
N GLY A 61 -11.27 4.33 7.81
CA GLY A 61 -10.88 5.72 7.74
C GLY A 61 -11.19 6.33 6.37
N LYS A 62 -10.83 7.59 6.19
CA LYS A 62 -10.95 8.28 4.90
C LYS A 62 -10.00 7.69 3.85
N VAL A 63 -8.83 7.27 4.29
CA VAL A 63 -7.79 6.63 3.48
C VAL A 63 -7.50 5.24 4.03
N GLN A 64 -6.99 4.34 3.21
CA GLN A 64 -6.57 3.03 3.71
C GLN A 64 -5.34 3.18 4.61
N PRO A 65 -5.27 2.44 5.73
CA PRO A 65 -4.04 2.33 6.51
C PRO A 65 -2.91 1.76 5.64
N GLY A 66 -1.67 2.15 5.96
CA GLY A 66 -0.49 1.76 5.19
C GLY A 66 -0.13 2.69 4.02
N ILE A 67 -0.98 3.68 3.65
CA ILE A 67 -0.64 4.68 2.63
C ILE A 67 0.20 5.81 3.24
N THR A 68 -0.28 6.42 4.33
CA THR A 68 0.40 7.54 5.01
C THR A 68 0.70 7.25 6.47
N THR A 69 0.50 6.01 6.90
CA THR A 69 0.85 5.54 8.24
C THR A 69 2.37 5.60 8.45
N PRO A 70 2.86 5.95 9.64
CA PRO A 70 4.28 5.85 9.94
C PRO A 70 4.86 4.47 9.60
N THR A 71 6.08 4.45 9.09
CA THR A 71 6.72 3.23 8.58
C THR A 71 6.92 2.20 9.68
N GLN A 72 6.38 1.01 9.49
CA GLN A 72 6.62 -0.15 10.34
C GLN A 72 7.93 -0.86 9.96
N LYS A 73 8.41 -1.74 10.85
CA LYS A 73 9.71 -2.41 10.68
C LYS A 73 9.73 -3.44 9.55
N THR A 74 8.61 -4.11 9.29
CA THR A 74 8.50 -5.22 8.33
C THR A 74 7.33 -5.03 7.39
N CYS A 75 7.44 -5.62 6.21
CA CYS A 75 6.40 -5.64 5.20
C CYS A 75 6.31 -7.05 4.59
N LYS A 76 5.09 -7.53 4.40
CA LYS A 76 4.78 -8.66 3.53
C LYS A 76 3.91 -8.16 2.38
N PHE A 77 4.51 -8.08 1.20
CA PHE A 77 3.81 -7.70 -0.02
C PHE A 77 3.47 -8.94 -0.84
N VAL A 78 2.23 -9.03 -1.33
CA VAL A 78 1.78 -10.17 -2.14
C VAL A 78 0.98 -9.67 -3.33
N ALA A 79 1.32 -10.15 -4.50
CA ALA A 79 0.53 -10.02 -5.73
C ALA A 79 -0.24 -11.31 -5.98
N LEU A 80 -1.52 -11.20 -6.28
CA LEU A 80 -2.43 -12.31 -6.49
C LEU A 80 -3.00 -12.26 -7.90
N ASP A 81 -3.13 -13.43 -8.52
CA ASP A 81 -3.91 -13.63 -9.74
C ASP A 81 -5.32 -14.13 -9.40
N LEU A 82 -6.32 -13.64 -10.11
CA LEU A 82 -7.65 -14.25 -10.10
C LEU A 82 -7.66 -15.58 -10.83
N LYS A 83 -8.23 -16.58 -10.20
CA LYS A 83 -8.59 -17.88 -10.78
C LYS A 83 -10.05 -17.90 -11.25
N SER A 84 -10.92 -17.18 -10.52
CA SER A 84 -12.35 -17.12 -10.81
C SER A 84 -12.71 -15.81 -11.53
N LYS A 85 -13.71 -15.89 -12.42
CA LYS A 85 -14.39 -14.72 -13.02
C LYS A 85 -15.75 -14.46 -12.40
N ASP A 86 -16.15 -15.26 -11.41
CA ASP A 86 -17.41 -15.09 -10.68
C ASP A 86 -17.34 -13.83 -9.82
N ARG A 87 -18.10 -12.81 -10.23
CA ARG A 87 -18.14 -11.50 -9.58
C ARG A 87 -18.73 -11.59 -8.17
N ASP A 88 -19.70 -12.47 -7.94
CA ASP A 88 -20.31 -12.59 -6.61
C ASP A 88 -19.36 -13.30 -5.62
N ALA A 89 -18.62 -14.30 -6.08
CA ALA A 89 -17.57 -14.93 -5.29
C ALA A 89 -16.42 -13.95 -4.95
N ILE A 90 -15.96 -13.16 -5.93
CA ILE A 90 -14.93 -12.13 -5.74
C ILE A 90 -15.40 -11.06 -4.74
N LYS A 91 -16.65 -10.62 -4.88
CA LYS A 91 -17.28 -9.69 -3.97
C LYS A 91 -17.38 -10.23 -2.55
N ALA A 92 -17.81 -11.48 -2.40
CA ALA A 92 -17.90 -12.14 -1.10
C ALA A 92 -16.50 -12.25 -0.44
N MET A 93 -15.46 -12.51 -1.23
CA MET A 93 -14.08 -12.50 -0.78
C MET A 93 -13.67 -11.13 -0.23
N PHE A 94 -13.88 -10.04 -0.98
CA PHE A 94 -13.54 -8.69 -0.49
C PHE A 94 -14.32 -8.29 0.76
N LYS A 95 -15.59 -8.69 0.89
CA LYS A 95 -16.35 -8.49 2.13
C LYS A 95 -15.72 -9.19 3.31
N LYS A 96 -15.35 -10.45 3.15
CA LYS A 96 -14.69 -11.22 4.20
C LYS A 96 -13.32 -10.66 4.54
N TRP A 97 -12.53 -10.26 3.53
CA TRP A 97 -11.24 -9.60 3.74
C TRP A 97 -11.36 -8.33 4.57
N THR A 98 -12.40 -7.52 4.33
CA THR A 98 -12.66 -6.31 5.13
C THR A 98 -12.81 -6.65 6.61
N VAL A 99 -13.63 -7.64 6.93
CA VAL A 99 -13.86 -8.06 8.33
C VAL A 99 -12.60 -8.70 8.95
N MET A 100 -11.90 -9.51 8.17
CA MET A 100 -10.68 -10.18 8.64
C MET A 100 -9.56 -9.16 8.89
N ALA A 101 -9.39 -8.18 8.00
CA ALA A 101 -8.38 -7.15 8.12
C ALA A 101 -8.62 -6.25 9.34
N ASP A 102 -9.87 -5.83 9.54
CA ASP A 102 -10.29 -5.05 10.71
C ASP A 102 -9.90 -5.76 12.02
N ARG A 103 -10.29 -7.03 12.17
CA ARG A 103 -9.95 -7.85 13.35
C ARG A 103 -8.44 -8.03 13.55
N MET A 104 -7.72 -8.38 12.48
CA MET A 104 -6.27 -8.61 12.59
C MET A 104 -5.51 -7.32 12.94
N MET A 105 -5.97 -6.16 12.44
CA MET A 105 -5.38 -4.88 12.79
C MET A 105 -5.63 -4.48 14.24
N ASP A 106 -6.70 -4.98 14.86
CA ASP A 106 -6.94 -4.87 16.32
C ASP A 106 -6.16 -5.91 17.15
N GLY A 107 -5.41 -6.81 16.50
CA GLY A 107 -4.67 -7.90 17.16
C GLY A 107 -5.48 -9.16 17.42
N ASP A 108 -6.70 -9.23 16.90
CA ASP A 108 -7.61 -10.35 17.05
C ASP A 108 -7.37 -11.44 15.99
N THR A 109 -7.82 -12.66 16.28
CA THR A 109 -7.91 -13.75 15.30
C THR A 109 -8.99 -13.48 14.25
N VAL A 110 -8.86 -14.03 13.03
CA VAL A 110 -9.81 -13.81 11.92
C VAL A 110 -11.21 -14.36 12.16
N GLY A 111 -11.41 -15.19 13.17
CA GLY A 111 -12.69 -15.76 13.54
C GLY A 111 -12.65 -16.46 14.89
N LYS A 112 -13.80 -16.95 15.35
CA LYS A 112 -13.87 -17.75 16.58
C LYS A 112 -13.19 -19.09 16.37
N ALA A 113 -12.46 -19.56 17.37
CA ALA A 113 -11.89 -20.89 17.36
C ALA A 113 -12.99 -21.95 17.16
N SER A 114 -12.70 -22.96 16.33
CA SER A 114 -13.57 -24.13 16.21
C SER A 114 -13.34 -25.07 17.39
N ASN A 115 -14.41 -25.53 17.98
CA ASN A 115 -14.34 -26.56 19.05
C ASN A 115 -14.27 -28.01 18.48
N ASN A 116 -14.27 -28.15 17.14
CA ASN A 116 -14.14 -29.44 16.49
C ASN A 116 -12.68 -29.74 16.13
N PRO A 117 -12.01 -30.68 16.86
CA PRO A 117 -10.60 -30.99 16.62
C PRO A 117 -10.34 -31.69 15.28
N LEU A 118 -11.39 -32.17 14.59
CA LEU A 118 -11.28 -32.81 13.28
C LEU A 118 -11.36 -31.82 12.10
N MET A 119 -11.57 -30.55 12.38
CA MET A 119 -11.64 -29.51 11.35
C MET A 119 -10.40 -28.63 11.38
N PRO A 120 -9.90 -28.18 10.22
CA PRO A 120 -8.84 -27.18 10.19
C PRO A 120 -9.25 -25.92 10.97
N PRO A 121 -8.30 -25.28 11.69
CA PRO A 121 -8.61 -24.07 12.45
C PRO A 121 -9.05 -22.94 11.51
N VAL A 122 -9.95 -22.09 11.99
CA VAL A 122 -10.40 -20.90 11.25
C VAL A 122 -9.25 -19.90 11.09
N ASP A 123 -8.51 -19.68 12.16
CA ASP A 123 -7.31 -18.87 12.20
C ASP A 123 -6.07 -19.78 12.25
N THR A 124 -5.00 -19.39 11.55
CA THR A 124 -3.76 -20.19 11.48
C THR A 124 -2.89 -20.07 12.73
N GLY A 125 -3.13 -19.05 13.55
CA GLY A 125 -2.59 -18.93 14.92
C GLY A 125 -1.20 -18.34 15.05
N GLU A 126 -0.53 -17.96 13.96
CA GLU A 126 0.87 -17.49 14.03
C GLU A 126 1.04 -16.21 14.86
N SER A 127 0.02 -15.35 14.94
CA SER A 127 0.07 -14.09 15.71
C SER A 127 -0.49 -14.20 17.13
N ILE A 128 -0.91 -15.38 17.58
CA ILE A 128 -1.48 -15.54 18.93
C ILE A 128 -0.46 -15.08 19.98
N GLY A 129 -0.87 -14.11 20.82
CA GLY A 129 -0.05 -13.55 21.89
C GLY A 129 0.90 -12.41 21.45
N LEU A 130 0.94 -12.04 20.16
CA LEU A 130 1.80 -10.97 19.65
C LEU A 130 1.09 -9.61 19.59
N GLY A 131 -0.24 -9.56 19.78
CA GLY A 131 -1.04 -8.35 19.65
C GLY A 131 -1.09 -7.81 18.22
N ALA A 132 -1.53 -6.57 18.06
CA ALA A 132 -1.65 -5.91 16.76
C ALA A 132 -0.31 -5.53 16.12
N SER A 133 0.71 -5.26 16.92
CA SER A 133 2.07 -4.89 16.49
C SER A 133 2.09 -3.80 15.41
N LYS A 134 1.19 -2.82 15.54
CA LYS A 134 0.96 -1.74 14.55
C LYS A 134 0.69 -2.25 13.14
N LEU A 135 0.00 -3.38 13.01
CA LEU A 135 -0.34 -3.95 11.71
C LEU A 135 -1.18 -2.96 10.88
N THR A 136 -0.80 -2.82 9.62
CA THR A 136 -1.63 -2.19 8.58
C THR A 136 -1.82 -3.15 7.42
N ILE A 137 -3.03 -3.20 6.88
CA ILE A 137 -3.36 -4.01 5.71
C ILE A 137 -3.92 -3.08 4.64
N THR A 138 -3.22 -2.99 3.51
CA THR A 138 -3.61 -2.17 2.36
C THR A 138 -3.94 -3.07 1.19
N PHE A 139 -5.09 -2.85 0.56
CA PHE A 139 -5.51 -3.56 -0.65
C PHE A 139 -5.35 -2.66 -1.87
N GLY A 140 -4.81 -3.22 -2.95
CA GLY A 140 -4.75 -2.58 -4.25
C GLY A 140 -5.32 -3.48 -5.34
N ILE A 141 -5.73 -2.86 -6.43
CA ILE A 141 -6.26 -3.55 -7.61
C ILE A 141 -5.57 -3.05 -8.86
N SER A 142 -5.35 -3.94 -9.82
CA SER A 142 -4.75 -3.60 -11.10
C SER A 142 -5.81 -3.35 -12.18
N LYS A 143 -5.36 -2.83 -13.32
CA LYS A 143 -6.20 -2.75 -14.53
C LYS A 143 -6.62 -4.13 -15.01
N SER A 144 -5.77 -5.15 -14.81
CA SER A 144 -6.07 -6.54 -15.18
C SER A 144 -7.28 -7.05 -14.41
N LEU A 145 -7.36 -6.83 -13.09
CA LEU A 145 -8.56 -7.15 -12.33
C LEU A 145 -9.80 -6.50 -12.94
N MET A 146 -9.75 -5.19 -13.15
CA MET A 146 -10.92 -4.43 -13.64
C MET A 146 -11.39 -4.95 -15.00
N LYS A 147 -10.47 -5.31 -15.90
CA LYS A 147 -10.80 -5.93 -17.19
C LYS A 147 -11.44 -7.31 -17.01
N LYS A 148 -10.87 -8.16 -16.15
CA LYS A 148 -11.36 -9.53 -15.90
C LYS A 148 -12.78 -9.57 -15.32
N ILE A 149 -13.15 -8.55 -14.53
CA ILE A 149 -14.49 -8.44 -13.92
C ILE A 149 -15.46 -7.53 -14.70
N GLY A 150 -15.11 -7.16 -15.94
CA GLY A 150 -15.98 -6.39 -16.83
C GLY A 150 -16.15 -4.90 -16.44
N LEU A 151 -15.16 -4.30 -15.80
CA LEU A 151 -15.15 -2.88 -15.39
C LEU A 151 -14.13 -2.05 -16.19
N SER A 152 -13.81 -2.43 -17.41
CA SER A 152 -12.83 -1.73 -18.25
C SER A 152 -13.18 -0.24 -18.46
N SER A 153 -14.45 0.10 -18.62
CA SER A 153 -14.92 1.48 -18.78
C SER A 153 -14.82 2.35 -17.53
N LYS A 154 -14.43 1.76 -16.39
CA LYS A 154 -14.28 2.43 -15.11
C LYS A 154 -12.82 2.60 -14.70
N ILE A 155 -11.87 2.18 -15.55
CA ILE A 155 -10.45 2.41 -15.32
C ILE A 155 -10.18 3.92 -15.47
N PRO A 156 -9.60 4.59 -14.45
CA PRO A 156 -9.26 6.00 -14.56
C PRO A 156 -8.21 6.23 -15.65
N ASP A 157 -8.31 7.32 -16.40
CA ASP A 157 -7.36 7.65 -17.47
C ASP A 157 -5.91 7.80 -16.99
N ALA A 158 -5.75 8.28 -15.75
CA ALA A 158 -4.45 8.40 -15.10
C ALA A 158 -3.84 7.04 -14.69
N PHE A 159 -4.63 5.96 -14.63
CA PHE A 159 -4.14 4.63 -14.30
C PHE A 159 -3.49 3.99 -15.53
N LYS A 160 -2.32 4.48 -15.89
CA LYS A 160 -1.54 4.01 -17.05
C LYS A 160 -0.55 2.92 -16.65
N ASP A 161 -0.14 2.11 -17.62
CA ASP A 161 1.01 1.21 -17.44
C ASP A 161 2.28 2.05 -17.47
N LEU A 162 3.32 1.61 -16.77
CA LEU A 162 4.62 2.22 -16.86
C LEU A 162 5.19 2.05 -18.26
N PRO A 163 5.93 3.05 -18.78
CA PRO A 163 6.67 2.86 -20.01
C PRO A 163 7.78 1.82 -19.82
N HIS A 164 8.28 1.30 -20.91
CA HIS A 164 9.52 0.53 -20.85
C HIS A 164 10.69 1.44 -20.49
N PHE A 165 11.44 1.09 -19.46
CA PHE A 165 12.64 1.82 -19.08
C PHE A 165 13.88 1.16 -19.71
N PRO A 166 14.88 1.94 -20.17
CA PRO A 166 16.14 1.38 -20.65
C PRO A 166 16.77 0.46 -19.59
N ASN A 167 17.29 -0.66 -20.04
CA ASN A 167 17.95 -1.68 -19.21
C ASN A 167 17.07 -2.45 -18.23
N ASP A 168 15.74 -2.29 -18.26
CA ASP A 168 14.84 -3.16 -17.51
C ASP A 168 15.00 -4.63 -17.95
N GLN A 169 15.14 -5.51 -16.96
CA GLN A 169 15.17 -6.97 -17.15
C GLN A 169 14.04 -7.58 -16.33
N LEU A 170 12.80 -7.28 -16.73
CA LEU A 170 11.61 -7.75 -16.02
C LEU A 170 11.50 -9.26 -16.09
N LEU A 171 11.20 -9.89 -14.98
CA LEU A 171 10.94 -11.31 -14.86
C LEU A 171 9.43 -11.52 -14.70
N ASP A 172 8.82 -12.29 -15.56
CA ASP A 172 7.37 -12.53 -15.58
C ASP A 172 6.88 -13.13 -14.26
N ASP A 173 7.67 -13.99 -13.62
CA ASP A 173 7.34 -14.59 -12.33
C ASP A 173 7.21 -13.57 -11.19
N TYR A 174 7.78 -12.39 -11.34
CA TYR A 174 7.79 -11.32 -10.34
C TYR A 174 7.14 -10.02 -10.81
N SER A 175 6.40 -10.09 -11.92
CA SER A 175 5.73 -8.93 -12.52
C SER A 175 4.22 -9.14 -12.50
N ASP A 176 3.48 -8.02 -12.56
CA ASP A 176 2.03 -7.99 -12.62
C ASP A 176 1.28 -8.59 -11.41
N GLY A 177 0.02 -8.86 -11.60
CA GLY A 177 -0.95 -9.38 -10.65
C GLY A 177 -2.28 -8.64 -10.76
N ASP A 178 -3.35 -9.27 -10.28
CA ASP A 178 -4.69 -8.67 -10.31
C ASP A 178 -4.99 -7.86 -9.05
N ILE A 179 -4.55 -8.38 -7.90
CA ILE A 179 -4.79 -7.79 -6.58
C ILE A 179 -3.46 -7.75 -5.83
N MET A 180 -3.22 -6.67 -5.12
CA MET A 180 -2.13 -6.62 -4.15
C MET A 180 -2.66 -6.60 -2.71
N ILE A 181 -1.93 -7.23 -1.80
CA ILE A 181 -2.04 -7.09 -0.36
C ILE A 181 -0.69 -6.63 0.16
N GLN A 182 -0.67 -5.50 0.87
CA GLN A 182 0.49 -5.03 1.61
C GLN A 182 0.17 -5.10 3.09
N ALA A 183 0.83 -5.97 3.83
CA ALA A 183 0.75 -6.08 5.27
C ALA A 183 2.06 -5.59 5.89
N CYS A 184 2.03 -4.45 6.59
CA CYS A 184 3.17 -3.91 7.29
C CYS A 184 2.94 -3.98 8.80
N SER A 185 3.97 -4.27 9.59
CA SER A 185 3.88 -4.43 11.03
C SER A 185 5.24 -4.26 11.70
N ASN A 186 5.27 -4.09 13.00
CA ASN A 186 6.52 -4.10 13.77
C ASN A 186 7.01 -5.51 14.08
N ASP A 187 6.19 -6.54 13.76
CA ASP A 187 6.53 -7.96 13.88
C ASP A 187 6.30 -8.68 12.56
N SER A 188 7.32 -9.38 12.05
CA SER A 188 7.26 -10.07 10.76
C SER A 188 6.30 -11.26 10.76
N GLN A 189 6.07 -11.89 11.91
CA GLN A 189 5.14 -13.01 12.04
C GLN A 189 3.68 -12.53 11.97
N VAL A 190 3.39 -11.34 12.52
CA VAL A 190 2.07 -10.69 12.41
C VAL A 190 1.77 -10.32 10.96
N SER A 191 2.72 -9.74 10.21
CA SER A 191 2.51 -9.43 8.79
C SER A 191 2.35 -10.69 7.93
N PHE A 192 3.06 -11.78 8.25
CA PHE A 192 2.90 -13.08 7.60
C PHE A 192 1.52 -13.67 7.88
N HIS A 193 1.10 -13.73 9.16
CA HIS A 193 -0.21 -14.20 9.61
C HIS A 193 -1.35 -13.49 8.87
N ALA A 194 -1.25 -12.16 8.74
CA ALA A 194 -2.26 -11.38 8.04
C ALA A 194 -2.45 -11.84 6.59
N VAL A 195 -1.36 -11.93 5.82
CA VAL A 195 -1.43 -12.38 4.42
C VAL A 195 -1.89 -13.84 4.32
N HIS A 196 -1.37 -14.72 5.18
CA HIS A 196 -1.71 -16.15 5.17
C HIS A 196 -3.22 -16.35 5.38
N ASN A 197 -3.80 -15.71 6.38
CA ASN A 197 -5.23 -15.82 6.65
C ASN A 197 -6.11 -15.17 5.58
N LEU A 198 -5.67 -14.08 4.95
CA LEU A 198 -6.41 -13.47 3.85
C LEU A 198 -6.43 -14.36 2.59
N VAL A 199 -5.35 -15.08 2.30
CA VAL A 199 -5.25 -15.87 1.06
C VAL A 199 -5.81 -17.28 1.23
N ARG A 200 -5.52 -17.95 2.35
CA ARG A 200 -5.84 -19.37 2.58
C ARG A 200 -7.29 -19.76 2.30
N PRO A 201 -8.32 -19.02 2.78
CA PRO A 201 -9.73 -19.42 2.58
C PRO A 201 -10.22 -19.21 1.15
N PHE A 202 -9.48 -18.49 0.31
CA PHE A 202 -9.91 -18.07 -1.03
C PHE A 202 -9.04 -18.63 -2.16
N ARG A 203 -8.32 -19.72 -1.90
CA ARG A 203 -7.45 -20.39 -2.88
C ARG A 203 -8.16 -20.84 -4.16
N ASP A 204 -9.48 -20.95 -4.15
CA ASP A 204 -10.28 -21.25 -5.32
C ASP A 204 -10.60 -20.01 -6.16
N ILE A 205 -10.50 -18.80 -5.54
CA ILE A 205 -10.77 -17.51 -6.19
C ILE A 205 -9.47 -16.83 -6.62
N VAL A 206 -8.42 -16.94 -5.78
CA VAL A 206 -7.11 -16.31 -6.04
C VAL A 206 -5.96 -17.31 -5.87
N LYS A 207 -4.84 -17.02 -6.50
CA LYS A 207 -3.54 -17.67 -6.24
C LYS A 207 -2.47 -16.62 -6.05
N VAL A 208 -1.48 -16.93 -5.23
CA VAL A 208 -0.28 -16.09 -5.13
C VAL A 208 0.47 -16.16 -6.46
N ARG A 209 0.72 -14.99 -7.06
CA ARG A 209 1.57 -14.86 -8.22
C ARG A 209 3.02 -14.71 -7.79
N TRP A 210 3.29 -13.72 -6.95
CA TRP A 210 4.57 -13.55 -6.26
C TRP A 210 4.39 -12.88 -4.90
N ALA A 211 5.39 -13.03 -4.07
CA ALA A 211 5.43 -12.41 -2.75
C ALA A 211 6.82 -11.89 -2.45
N GLN A 212 6.89 -10.80 -1.69
CA GLN A 212 8.14 -10.22 -1.20
C GLN A 212 8.00 -9.88 0.28
N SER A 213 8.91 -10.36 1.09
CA SER A 213 9.11 -9.84 2.44
C SER A 213 10.18 -8.76 2.40
N GLY A 214 9.98 -7.72 3.20
CA GLY A 214 10.91 -6.61 3.32
C GLY A 214 11.00 -6.14 4.76
N PHE A 215 12.03 -5.37 5.03
CA PHE A 215 12.25 -4.73 6.32
C PHE A 215 12.90 -3.38 6.13
N ILE A 216 12.71 -2.49 7.11
CA ILE A 216 13.36 -1.20 7.17
C ILE A 216 13.53 -0.81 8.63
N SER A 217 14.58 -0.05 8.93
CA SER A 217 14.82 0.47 10.27
C SER A 217 15.32 1.89 10.21
N ALA A 218 14.79 2.71 11.11
CA ALA A 218 15.27 4.05 11.37
C ALA A 218 15.20 4.35 12.86
N LYS A 219 16.06 5.21 13.37
CA LYS A 219 16.03 5.68 14.75
C LYS A 219 15.17 6.94 14.85
N GLY A 220 14.07 6.84 15.58
CA GLY A 220 13.16 7.98 15.77
C GLY A 220 12.60 8.51 14.45
N LYS A 221 12.84 9.80 14.16
CA LYS A 221 12.35 10.47 12.92
C LYS A 221 13.40 10.55 11.82
N GLU A 222 14.52 9.84 11.94
CA GLU A 222 15.55 9.82 10.92
C GLU A 222 15.03 9.19 9.63
N THR A 223 15.56 9.67 8.49
CA THR A 223 15.32 9.02 7.20
C THR A 223 16.04 7.66 7.20
N PRO A 224 15.34 6.55 6.93
CA PRO A 224 15.95 5.24 6.91
C PRO A 224 16.98 5.12 5.77
N ARG A 225 17.81 4.07 5.84
CA ARG A 225 18.73 3.73 4.77
C ARG A 225 18.24 2.51 4.01
N ASN A 226 18.45 2.54 2.70
CA ASN A 226 18.31 1.34 1.88
C ASN A 226 19.53 0.39 2.07
N LEU A 227 19.47 -0.77 1.42
CA LEU A 227 20.52 -1.78 1.54
C LEU A 227 21.80 -1.47 0.75
N MET A 228 21.85 -0.33 0.05
CA MET A 228 23.06 0.27 -0.54
C MET A 228 23.67 1.35 0.38
N ALA A 229 23.17 1.46 1.61
CA ALA A 229 23.59 2.35 2.69
C ALA A 229 23.23 3.84 2.50
N PHE A 230 22.44 4.20 1.50
CA PHE A 230 21.98 5.57 1.28
C PHE A 230 20.66 5.86 1.95
N LYS A 231 20.44 7.11 2.39
CA LYS A 231 19.16 7.55 2.93
C LYS A 231 18.08 7.49 1.86
N ASP A 232 16.93 6.89 2.20
CA ASP A 232 15.85 6.58 1.28
C ASP A 232 14.53 7.18 1.79
N GLY A 233 13.90 8.02 0.96
CA GLY A 233 12.66 8.70 1.31
C GLY A 233 12.82 10.12 1.86
N THR A 234 13.98 10.76 1.73
CA THR A 234 14.23 12.14 2.19
C THR A 234 13.21 13.12 1.63
N ILE A 235 12.82 12.98 0.35
CA ILE A 235 11.92 13.90 -0.37
C ILE A 235 10.47 13.38 -0.40
N ASN A 236 10.16 12.29 0.29
CA ASN A 236 8.79 11.78 0.31
C ASN A 236 7.80 12.83 0.84
N PRO A 237 6.62 12.98 0.20
CA PRO A 237 5.57 13.86 0.69
C PRO A 237 5.18 13.52 2.11
N ARG A 238 5.24 14.51 3.02
CA ARG A 238 4.90 14.32 4.45
C ARG A 238 3.90 15.35 4.95
N LYS A 239 3.84 16.52 4.31
CA LYS A 239 2.93 17.60 4.66
C LYS A 239 1.56 17.38 4.04
N ASN A 240 0.49 17.77 4.73
CA ASN A 240 -0.89 17.56 4.29
C ASN A 240 -1.19 18.09 2.87
N ASN A 241 -0.66 19.26 2.52
CA ASN A 241 -0.78 19.81 1.18
C ASN A 241 -0.07 18.93 0.14
N GLN A 242 1.15 18.47 0.43
CA GLN A 242 1.90 17.56 -0.45
C GLN A 242 1.19 16.22 -0.61
N LEU A 243 0.62 15.66 0.48
CA LEU A 243 -0.15 14.41 0.42
C LEU A 243 -1.38 14.57 -0.45
N LYS A 244 -2.08 15.70 -0.33
CA LYS A 244 -3.22 16.02 -1.18
C LYS A 244 -2.84 16.16 -2.65
N ASP A 245 -1.75 16.86 -2.93
CA ASP A 245 -1.37 17.25 -4.28
C ASP A 245 -0.68 16.10 -5.05
N TYR A 246 0.06 15.21 -4.36
CA TYR A 246 0.92 14.21 -4.99
C TYR A 246 0.58 12.75 -4.66
N VAL A 247 -0.20 12.48 -3.62
CA VAL A 247 -0.44 11.09 -3.17
C VAL A 247 -1.87 10.67 -3.41
N PHE A 248 -2.84 11.48 -3.02
CA PHE A 248 -4.23 11.06 -3.05
C PHE A 248 -4.94 11.42 -4.36
N ILE A 249 -5.71 10.47 -4.86
CA ILE A 249 -6.67 10.72 -5.95
C ILE A 249 -7.80 11.59 -5.39
N ASP A 250 -8.14 12.67 -6.06
CA ASP A 250 -9.06 13.68 -5.59
C ASP A 250 -10.47 13.56 -6.15
N ASP A 251 -10.68 12.75 -7.19
CA ASP A 251 -11.95 12.58 -7.87
C ASP A 251 -12.35 11.11 -8.12
N GLY A 252 -13.53 10.94 -8.68
CA GLY A 252 -14.06 9.66 -9.13
C GLY A 252 -14.24 8.62 -8.01
N TRP A 253 -14.40 7.37 -8.41
CA TRP A 253 -14.63 6.24 -7.49
C TRP A 253 -13.40 5.90 -6.65
N ALA A 254 -12.20 6.22 -7.16
CA ALA A 254 -10.93 5.96 -6.50
C ALA A 254 -10.50 7.10 -5.54
N LYS A 255 -11.32 8.13 -5.37
CA LYS A 255 -11.05 9.26 -4.48
C LYS A 255 -10.57 8.82 -3.10
N HIS A 256 -9.51 9.46 -2.59
CA HIS A 256 -8.79 9.11 -1.38
C HIS A 256 -7.99 7.79 -1.45
N GLY A 257 -7.94 7.13 -2.62
CA GLY A 257 -6.95 6.12 -2.93
C GLY A 257 -5.64 6.75 -3.40
N THR A 258 -4.72 5.90 -3.82
CA THR A 258 -3.46 6.30 -4.44
C THR A 258 -3.09 5.33 -5.54
N TYR A 259 -2.26 5.75 -6.47
CA TYR A 259 -1.58 4.84 -7.37
C TYR A 259 -0.32 4.30 -6.69
N CYS A 260 -0.09 3.01 -6.83
CA CYS A 260 1.08 2.33 -6.28
C CYS A 260 1.89 1.71 -7.42
N VAL A 261 3.16 2.07 -7.49
CA VAL A 261 4.15 1.44 -8.38
C VAL A 261 5.07 0.60 -7.51
N VAL A 262 5.18 -0.69 -7.85
CA VAL A 262 6.07 -1.62 -7.15
C VAL A 262 7.13 -2.11 -8.13
N ARG A 263 8.39 -1.89 -7.78
CA ARG A 263 9.54 -2.38 -8.55
C ARG A 263 10.45 -3.19 -7.64
N ARG A 264 10.74 -4.42 -8.04
CA ARG A 264 11.78 -5.23 -7.39
C ARG A 264 13.08 -5.02 -8.13
N ILE A 265 14.09 -4.58 -7.42
CA ILE A 265 15.40 -4.27 -7.99
C ILE A 265 16.40 -5.27 -7.41
N GLN A 266 17.00 -6.08 -8.26
CA GLN A 266 18.11 -6.95 -7.88
C GLN A 266 19.35 -6.10 -7.71
N ILE A 267 19.90 -6.12 -6.50
CA ILE A 267 21.15 -5.40 -6.19
C ILE A 267 22.32 -6.36 -6.40
N HIS A 268 23.25 -5.98 -7.26
CA HIS A 268 24.52 -6.69 -7.43
C HIS A 268 25.52 -6.25 -6.35
N ILE A 269 25.31 -6.74 -5.13
CA ILE A 269 26.03 -6.30 -3.92
C ILE A 269 27.55 -6.40 -4.10
N GLU A 270 28.06 -7.51 -4.64
CA GLU A 270 29.50 -7.69 -4.82
C GLU A 270 30.15 -6.65 -5.74
N THR A 271 29.43 -6.22 -6.76
CA THR A 271 29.87 -5.12 -7.65
C THR A 271 29.82 -3.79 -6.92
N TRP A 272 28.70 -3.55 -6.22
CA TRP A 272 28.49 -2.35 -5.42
C TRP A 272 29.57 -2.16 -4.36
N ASP A 273 29.93 -3.23 -3.64
CA ASP A 273 30.95 -3.18 -2.58
C ASP A 273 32.35 -2.85 -3.08
N ARG A 274 32.63 -3.11 -4.36
CA ARG A 274 33.90 -2.76 -5.03
C ARG A 274 33.90 -1.37 -5.66
N THR A 275 32.73 -0.72 -5.76
CA THR A 275 32.58 0.61 -6.33
C THR A 275 33.16 1.67 -5.37
N ALA A 276 33.98 2.58 -5.87
CA ALA A 276 34.53 3.66 -5.07
C ALA A 276 33.44 4.54 -4.45
N LEU A 277 33.69 5.10 -3.25
CA LEU A 277 32.71 5.91 -2.53
C LEU A 277 32.23 7.10 -3.37
N GLU A 278 33.13 7.76 -4.08
CA GLU A 278 32.80 8.89 -4.96
C GLU A 278 31.80 8.49 -6.05
N GLU A 279 32.00 7.35 -6.67
CA GLU A 279 31.12 6.80 -7.70
C GLU A 279 29.77 6.34 -7.11
N GLN A 280 29.77 5.75 -5.91
CA GLN A 280 28.55 5.44 -5.20
C GLN A 280 27.73 6.71 -4.91
N GLU A 281 28.39 7.77 -4.42
CA GLU A 281 27.74 9.05 -4.13
C GLU A 281 27.23 9.75 -5.40
N ALA A 282 27.99 9.69 -6.50
CA ALA A 282 27.56 10.20 -7.80
C ALA A 282 26.32 9.47 -8.34
N THR A 283 26.28 8.11 -8.18
CA THR A 283 25.10 7.29 -8.58
C THR A 283 23.82 7.73 -7.87
N PHE A 284 23.90 8.10 -6.60
CA PHE A 284 22.74 8.57 -5.83
C PHE A 284 22.53 10.09 -5.86
N GLY A 285 23.50 10.85 -6.36
CA GLY A 285 23.50 12.31 -6.29
C GLY A 285 23.57 12.86 -4.86
N ARG A 286 24.02 12.02 -3.89
CA ARG A 286 23.99 12.35 -2.46
C ARG A 286 25.20 11.77 -1.72
N LYS A 287 25.61 12.49 -0.68
CA LYS A 287 26.63 12.02 0.28
C LYS A 287 26.09 10.84 1.09
N ARG A 288 26.79 9.72 1.07
CA ARG A 288 26.38 8.47 1.76
C ARG A 288 26.17 8.67 3.26
N HIS A 289 27.10 9.37 3.92
CA HIS A 289 27.06 9.54 5.37
C HIS A 289 25.95 10.52 5.81
N SER A 290 25.93 11.73 5.28
CA SER A 290 25.02 12.79 5.70
C SER A 290 23.65 12.72 5.03
N GLY A 291 23.57 12.14 3.81
CA GLY A 291 22.39 12.20 2.95
C GLY A 291 22.22 13.55 2.25
N ALA A 292 23.16 14.47 2.41
CA ALA A 292 23.14 15.76 1.70
C ALA A 292 23.23 15.56 0.19
N PRO A 293 22.50 16.33 -0.65
CA PRO A 293 22.75 16.33 -2.08
C PRO A 293 24.19 16.78 -2.36
N LEU A 294 24.76 16.32 -3.47
CA LEU A 294 26.13 16.72 -3.87
C LEU A 294 26.24 18.21 -4.10
N THR A 295 25.12 18.90 -4.36
CA THR A 295 25.00 20.35 -4.53
C THR A 295 24.65 21.09 -3.23
N GLY A 296 24.60 20.42 -2.07
CA GLY A 296 24.23 21.00 -0.78
C GLY A 296 25.09 20.50 0.37
N GLY A 297 24.80 20.94 1.60
CA GLY A 297 25.54 20.60 2.80
C GLY A 297 24.78 19.76 3.83
N LYS A 298 23.44 19.74 3.76
CA LYS A 298 22.54 19.03 4.70
C LYS A 298 21.56 18.15 3.94
N GLU A 299 21.03 17.12 4.60
CA GLU A 299 20.12 16.13 4.03
C GLU A 299 18.92 16.75 3.27
N PHE A 300 18.32 17.79 3.84
CA PHE A 300 17.09 18.41 3.33
C PHE A 300 17.33 19.67 2.50
N ASP A 301 18.57 19.95 2.12
CA ASP A 301 18.84 21.05 1.22
C ASP A 301 18.22 20.80 -0.16
N GLU A 302 17.86 21.86 -0.86
CA GLU A 302 17.36 21.77 -2.22
C GLU A 302 18.42 21.21 -3.16
N ILE A 303 17.96 20.42 -4.13
CA ILE A 303 18.82 19.79 -5.12
C ILE A 303 18.87 20.71 -6.35
N ASP A 304 20.06 21.15 -6.75
CA ASP A 304 20.25 21.83 -8.02
C ASP A 304 20.64 20.83 -9.12
N LEU A 305 19.65 20.40 -9.89
CA LEU A 305 19.83 19.47 -11.01
C LEU A 305 20.56 20.09 -12.22
N LYS A 306 20.83 21.42 -12.19
CA LYS A 306 21.57 22.14 -13.25
C LYS A 306 22.99 22.47 -12.85
N ALA A 307 23.38 22.17 -11.61
CA ALA A 307 24.74 22.43 -11.14
C ALA A 307 25.75 21.62 -11.93
N LYS A 308 26.85 22.30 -12.28
CA LYS A 308 27.95 21.71 -13.02
C LYS A 308 29.23 21.79 -12.23
N ASP A 309 30.11 20.85 -12.44
CA ASP A 309 31.45 20.83 -11.89
C ASP A 309 32.40 21.82 -12.63
N SER A 310 33.68 21.82 -12.24
CA SER A 310 34.71 22.64 -12.86
C SER A 310 35.01 22.28 -14.31
N HIS A 311 34.55 21.11 -14.78
CA HIS A 311 34.72 20.62 -16.15
C HIS A 311 33.50 20.86 -17.00
N GLY A 312 32.41 21.42 -16.44
CA GLY A 312 31.15 21.69 -17.11
C GLY A 312 30.21 20.50 -17.21
N GLU A 313 30.51 19.39 -16.55
CA GLU A 313 29.66 18.20 -16.44
C GLU A 313 28.62 18.37 -15.31
N TYR A 314 27.45 17.76 -15.46
CA TYR A 314 26.44 17.79 -14.41
C TYR A 314 26.88 17.02 -13.17
N ILE A 315 26.67 17.60 -11.99
CA ILE A 315 27.05 17.01 -10.70
C ILE A 315 26.09 15.88 -10.31
N ILE A 316 24.84 15.95 -10.77
CA ILE A 316 23.75 15.00 -10.49
C ILE A 316 23.06 14.61 -11.78
#